data_506754eef9384dd691c9e9387aea22d4
#
_entry.id   506754eef9384dd691c9e9387aea22d4
#
_cell.length_a   1.000
_cell.length_b   1.000
_cell.length_c   1.000
_cell.angle_alpha   90.00
_cell.angle_beta   90.00
_cell.angle_gamma   90.00
#
_symmetry.space_group_name_H-M   'P 1'
#
loop_
_entity.id
_entity.type
_entity.pdbx_description
1 polymer ?
#
loop_
_entity_poly.entity_id
_entity_poly.type
_entity_poly.pdbx_seq_one_letter_code
_entity_poly.pdbx_strand_id
1 'polypeptide(L)'
;MKPNVCILLLVAAFSFLLPHSMLGQDSIQVITVKRIPQKEPFFKRFAAKFDAAPHYSNEMGVGVAFSYTFSKGFAVIGNATSKGYLLLGAHGAATSRNGKWDFSYNGYYNYAPSYFWGLGYAQANDPDNKLGYDQKKVLLQTEVVYSFTPHFKFGPSLGYEQVKWTNFVDGNSSSQVLEYGLSAMFDSRDSRISPSRGVYAVARQRNYTNLSGSTSLQFSTYAPVWSGGVLAFDLYSIFAYGNVPVTMLPTIGGTERMRGYYYGRYRDNNIVSAQLELRQHIWEMIGGAVWVGGANLWGDYGKFNIGNTLPNYGIGARIAVTEQLKLRLDYGFGRKGQNAFIFSINEAF
;
A
#
# COMPACT_ATOMS: atom_id res chain seq x y z
N MET A 1 -40.28 -7.22 -4.59
CA MET A 1 -39.49 -7.36 -5.83
C MET A 1 -38.07 -7.73 -5.42
N LYS A 2 -37.53 -8.86 -5.90
CA LYS A 2 -36.20 -9.36 -5.53
C LYS A 2 -35.13 -8.45 -6.14
N PRO A 3 -34.09 -8.01 -5.39
CA PRO A 3 -32.99 -7.24 -5.97
C PRO A 3 -32.20 -8.11 -6.95
N ASN A 4 -31.89 -7.51 -8.08
CA ASN A 4 -31.37 -8.14 -9.27
C ASN A 4 -30.04 -8.89 -9.06
N VAL A 5 -29.98 -10.07 -9.60
CA VAL A 5 -28.83 -11.00 -9.66
C VAL A 5 -27.55 -10.33 -10.22
N CYS A 6 -27.63 -9.25 -11.00
CA CYS A 6 -26.48 -8.49 -11.48
C CYS A 6 -25.70 -7.76 -10.39
N ILE A 7 -26.36 -7.29 -9.33
CA ILE A 7 -25.67 -6.63 -8.20
C ILE A 7 -24.94 -7.68 -7.36
N LEU A 8 -25.49 -8.88 -7.22
CA LEU A 8 -24.85 -9.99 -6.49
C LEU A 8 -23.60 -10.54 -7.19
N LEU A 9 -23.54 -10.51 -8.51
CA LEU A 9 -22.35 -10.93 -9.29
C LEU A 9 -21.23 -9.88 -9.22
N LEU A 10 -21.54 -8.60 -9.13
CA LEU A 10 -20.57 -7.54 -8.88
C LEU A 10 -20.05 -7.59 -7.43
N VAL A 11 -20.89 -7.96 -6.47
CA VAL A 11 -20.52 -8.04 -5.04
C VAL A 11 -19.60 -9.22 -4.74
N ALA A 12 -19.77 -10.36 -5.43
CA ALA A 12 -18.89 -11.52 -5.24
C ALA A 12 -17.47 -11.31 -5.81
N ALA A 13 -17.31 -10.42 -6.80
CA ALA A 13 -16.03 -10.11 -7.43
C ALA A 13 -15.15 -9.12 -6.61
N PHE A 14 -15.71 -8.45 -5.60
CA PHE A 14 -15.04 -7.36 -4.92
C PHE A 14 -14.34 -7.72 -3.60
N SER A 15 -14.38 -8.97 -3.18
CA SER A 15 -13.98 -9.32 -1.80
C SER A 15 -12.47 -9.39 -1.55
N PHE A 16 -11.58 -9.26 -2.54
CA PHE A 16 -10.18 -9.63 -2.38
C PHE A 16 -9.12 -8.76 -3.06
N LEU A 17 -9.49 -7.64 -3.63
CA LEU A 17 -8.50 -6.77 -4.23
C LEU A 17 -8.09 -5.66 -3.28
N LEU A 18 -7.02 -5.90 -2.57
CA LEU A 18 -6.18 -4.83 -2.06
C LEU A 18 -5.36 -4.30 -3.23
N PRO A 19 -5.58 -3.08 -3.69
CA PRO A 19 -4.50 -2.36 -4.30
C PRO A 19 -3.50 -2.13 -3.17
N HIS A 20 -2.57 -3.04 -3.01
CA HIS A 20 -1.31 -2.61 -2.41
C HIS A 20 -0.91 -1.43 -3.25
N SER A 21 -0.71 -0.29 -2.61
CA SER A 21 -0.01 0.81 -3.26
C SER A 21 1.23 0.16 -3.84
N MET A 22 1.23 -0.01 -5.15
CA MET A 22 2.17 -0.88 -5.87
C MET A 22 3.60 -0.43 -5.77
N LEU A 23 3.84 0.55 -4.98
CA LEU A 23 5.10 1.25 -4.87
C LEU A 23 5.28 1.65 -3.41
N GLY A 24 5.83 0.75 -2.60
CA GLY A 24 6.52 1.14 -1.38
C GLY A 24 5.86 0.86 -0.04
N GLN A 25 4.84 0.02 0.04
CA GLN A 25 4.37 -0.44 1.34
C GLN A 25 4.33 -1.97 1.42
N ASP A 26 5.22 -2.50 2.23
CA ASP A 26 5.45 -3.91 2.48
C ASP A 26 4.48 -4.48 3.52
N SER A 27 3.19 -4.31 3.36
CA SER A 27 2.22 -4.98 4.22
C SER A 27 1.38 -5.96 3.41
N ILE A 28 1.77 -7.23 3.47
CA ILE A 28 0.94 -8.32 2.97
C ILE A 28 -0.20 -8.53 3.96
N GLN A 29 -1.40 -8.11 3.61
CA GLN A 29 -2.59 -8.46 4.38
C GLN A 29 -3.13 -9.81 3.90
N VAL A 30 -3.06 -10.81 4.75
CA VAL A 30 -3.64 -12.13 4.48
C VAL A 30 -5.10 -12.13 4.89
N ILE A 31 -6.00 -12.27 3.92
CA ILE A 31 -7.43 -12.39 4.18
C ILE A 31 -7.80 -13.89 4.17
N THR A 32 -8.37 -14.37 5.28
CA THR A 32 -8.83 -15.76 5.41
C THR A 32 -10.28 -15.89 4.94
N VAL A 33 -10.51 -16.62 3.87
CA VAL A 33 -11.86 -16.90 3.33
C VAL A 33 -12.56 -18.04 4.09
N LYS A 34 -13.81 -17.83 4.50
CA LYS A 34 -14.68 -18.89 5.03
C LYS A 34 -15.11 -19.86 3.92
N ARG A 35 -15.11 -21.16 4.21
CA ARG A 35 -15.51 -22.24 3.29
C ARG A 35 -16.94 -22.10 2.80
N ILE A 36 -17.14 -22.31 1.49
CA ILE A 36 -18.42 -22.63 0.88
C ILE A 36 -18.44 -24.16 0.65
N PRO A 37 -19.52 -24.86 1.01
CA PRO A 37 -19.59 -26.32 0.83
C PRO A 37 -20.03 -26.72 -0.58
N GLN A 38 -19.33 -27.68 -1.08
CA GLN A 38 -19.57 -28.76 -2.05
C GLN A 38 -20.39 -28.59 -3.34
N LYS A 39 -19.78 -29.10 -4.42
CA LYS A 39 -20.35 -29.51 -5.73
C LYS A 39 -21.03 -28.41 -6.57
N GLU A 40 -20.33 -27.32 -6.77
CA GLU A 40 -20.75 -26.33 -7.77
C GLU A 40 -20.05 -26.54 -9.13
N PRO A 41 -20.69 -26.15 -10.26
CA PRO A 41 -20.10 -26.20 -11.60
C PRO A 41 -18.74 -25.50 -11.66
N PHE A 42 -17.83 -25.96 -12.55
CA PHE A 42 -16.47 -25.43 -12.69
C PHE A 42 -16.43 -23.90 -12.77
N PHE A 43 -17.31 -23.29 -13.56
CA PHE A 43 -17.37 -21.82 -13.69
C PHE A 43 -17.76 -21.10 -12.40
N LYS A 44 -18.64 -21.67 -11.56
CA LYS A 44 -18.96 -21.09 -10.26
C LYS A 44 -17.78 -21.20 -9.27
N ARG A 45 -17.06 -22.33 -9.31
CA ARG A 45 -15.84 -22.53 -8.50
C ARG A 45 -14.70 -21.63 -8.96
N PHE A 46 -14.57 -21.38 -10.26
CA PHE A 46 -13.60 -20.43 -10.81
C PHE A 46 -13.97 -19.01 -10.40
N ALA A 47 -15.22 -18.58 -10.61
CA ALA A 47 -15.69 -17.25 -10.22
C ALA A 47 -15.57 -16.98 -8.72
N ALA A 48 -15.77 -18.00 -7.87
CA ALA A 48 -15.61 -17.87 -6.42
C ALA A 48 -14.15 -17.73 -5.95
N LYS A 49 -13.18 -17.86 -6.85
CA LYS A 49 -11.73 -17.75 -6.60
C LYS A 49 -11.08 -16.61 -7.37
N PHE A 50 -11.83 -15.99 -8.27
CA PHE A 50 -11.37 -14.91 -9.12
C PHE A 50 -12.00 -13.59 -8.68
N ASP A 51 -11.17 -12.63 -8.42
CA ASP A 51 -11.58 -11.27 -8.08
C ASP A 51 -10.97 -10.29 -9.09
N ALA A 52 -11.73 -9.29 -9.49
CA ALA A 52 -11.26 -8.22 -10.34
C ALA A 52 -11.86 -6.88 -9.89
N ALA A 53 -11.04 -5.83 -9.83
CA ALA A 53 -11.49 -4.50 -9.47
C ALA A 53 -10.93 -3.43 -10.40
N PRO A 54 -11.78 -2.55 -10.90
CA PRO A 54 -11.33 -1.35 -11.54
C PRO A 54 -10.77 -0.37 -10.48
N HIS A 55 -9.77 0.39 -10.88
CA HIS A 55 -9.22 1.47 -10.08
C HIS A 55 -8.77 2.62 -10.97
N TYR A 56 -8.55 3.77 -10.36
CA TYR A 56 -8.00 4.94 -11.02
C TYR A 56 -7.09 5.71 -10.09
N SER A 57 -5.98 6.17 -10.62
CA SER A 57 -5.20 7.27 -10.02
C SER A 57 -4.63 8.16 -11.13
N ASN A 58 -4.30 9.39 -10.77
CA ASN A 58 -3.70 10.32 -11.73
C ASN A 58 -2.38 9.79 -12.30
N GLU A 59 -1.68 8.95 -11.55
CA GLU A 59 -0.39 8.38 -11.94
C GLU A 59 -0.55 7.21 -12.90
N MET A 60 -1.40 6.25 -12.56
CA MET A 60 -1.55 4.99 -13.30
C MET A 60 -2.64 5.06 -14.39
N GLY A 61 -3.54 6.04 -14.31
CA GLY A 61 -4.74 6.09 -15.15
C GLY A 61 -5.81 5.09 -14.70
N VAL A 62 -6.69 4.71 -15.61
CA VAL A 62 -7.66 3.63 -15.40
C VAL A 62 -6.96 2.29 -15.44
N GLY A 63 -7.24 1.43 -14.50
CA GLY A 63 -6.66 0.10 -14.42
C GLY A 63 -7.66 -0.95 -13.96
N VAL A 64 -7.26 -2.20 -14.14
CA VAL A 64 -7.94 -3.37 -13.58
C VAL A 64 -6.90 -4.22 -12.86
N ALA A 65 -7.12 -4.39 -11.57
CA ALA A 65 -6.39 -5.36 -10.78
C ALA A 65 -7.20 -6.65 -10.71
N PHE A 66 -6.52 -7.79 -10.69
CA PHE A 66 -7.15 -9.09 -10.53
C PHE A 66 -6.37 -9.99 -9.59
N SER A 67 -7.08 -10.93 -9.00
CA SER A 67 -6.49 -12.00 -8.19
C SER A 67 -7.20 -13.32 -8.46
N TYR A 68 -6.44 -14.41 -8.43
CA TYR A 68 -6.97 -15.74 -8.46
C TYR A 68 -6.40 -16.57 -7.31
N THR A 69 -7.26 -17.00 -6.39
CA THR A 69 -6.89 -17.77 -5.21
C THR A 69 -6.95 -19.26 -5.48
N PHE A 70 -5.81 -19.92 -5.64
CA PHE A 70 -5.72 -21.36 -5.84
C PHE A 70 -6.03 -22.14 -4.57
N SER A 71 -5.50 -21.67 -3.44
CA SER A 71 -5.67 -22.29 -2.13
C SER A 71 -5.61 -21.22 -1.04
N LYS A 72 -5.85 -21.60 0.23
CA LYS A 72 -5.75 -20.68 1.37
C LYS A 72 -4.37 -20.03 1.53
N GLY A 73 -3.33 -20.64 0.98
CA GLY A 73 -1.95 -20.16 1.11
C GLY A 73 -1.31 -19.73 -0.21
N PHE A 74 -2.08 -19.63 -1.32
CA PHE A 74 -1.50 -19.25 -2.60
C PHE A 74 -2.51 -18.51 -3.49
N ALA A 75 -2.17 -17.32 -3.90
CA ALA A 75 -2.90 -16.53 -4.89
C ALA A 75 -1.94 -15.90 -5.92
N VAL A 76 -2.41 -15.78 -7.15
CA VAL A 76 -1.75 -15.03 -8.21
C VAL A 76 -2.46 -13.70 -8.36
N ILE A 77 -1.70 -12.64 -8.57
CA ILE A 77 -2.20 -11.28 -8.71
C ILE A 77 -1.68 -10.66 -10.00
N GLY A 78 -2.47 -9.76 -10.54
CA GLY A 78 -2.04 -8.93 -11.66
C GLY A 78 -2.75 -7.59 -11.68
N ASN A 79 -2.14 -6.66 -12.38
CA ASN A 79 -2.70 -5.35 -12.62
C ASN A 79 -2.18 -4.82 -13.96
N ALA A 80 -3.07 -4.22 -14.73
CA ALA A 80 -2.72 -3.50 -15.95
C ALA A 80 -3.49 -2.18 -16.02
N THR A 81 -2.85 -1.13 -16.54
CA THR A 81 -3.44 0.19 -16.56
C THR A 81 -3.26 0.90 -17.91
N SER A 82 -4.09 1.91 -18.15
CA SER A 82 -4.08 2.71 -19.38
C SER A 82 -2.80 3.52 -19.58
N LYS A 83 -2.02 3.78 -18.54
CA LYS A 83 -0.72 4.45 -18.63
C LYS A 83 0.46 3.47 -18.67
N GLY A 84 0.20 2.20 -19.00
CA GLY A 84 1.24 1.21 -19.24
C GLY A 84 1.82 0.54 -17.99
N TYR A 85 1.25 0.74 -16.80
CA TYR A 85 1.65 -0.04 -15.61
C TYR A 85 1.24 -1.50 -15.79
N LEU A 86 2.13 -2.39 -15.45
CA LEU A 86 1.89 -3.83 -15.41
C LEU A 86 2.49 -4.40 -14.14
N LEU A 87 1.70 -5.17 -13.40
CA LEU A 87 2.18 -5.99 -12.29
C LEU A 87 1.69 -7.42 -12.49
N LEU A 88 2.58 -8.36 -12.29
CA LEU A 88 2.25 -9.79 -12.22
C LEU A 88 2.98 -10.38 -11.02
N GLY A 89 2.28 -11.14 -10.21
CA GLY A 89 2.88 -11.69 -9.01
C GLY A 89 2.09 -12.81 -8.38
N ALA A 90 2.63 -13.30 -7.30
CA ALA A 90 1.99 -14.29 -6.45
C ALA A 90 2.28 -13.97 -4.97
N HIS A 91 1.34 -14.26 -4.12
CA HIS A 91 1.50 -14.12 -2.68
C HIS A 91 0.77 -15.24 -1.95
N GLY A 92 1.13 -15.41 -0.70
CA GLY A 92 0.42 -16.35 0.15
C GLY A 92 0.92 -16.34 1.57
N ALA A 93 0.19 -17.08 2.40
CA ALA A 93 0.54 -17.27 3.78
C ALA A 93 0.07 -18.61 4.30
N ALA A 94 0.78 -19.11 5.31
CA ALA A 94 0.43 -20.31 6.05
C ALA A 94 0.65 -20.08 7.53
N THR A 95 -0.30 -20.54 8.33
CA THR A 95 -0.17 -20.56 9.79
C THR A 95 0.05 -21.99 10.24
N SER A 96 0.99 -22.20 11.17
CA SER A 96 1.26 -23.51 11.76
C SER A 96 0.03 -24.07 12.48
N ARG A 97 -0.02 -25.38 12.67
CA ARG A 97 -1.16 -26.06 13.33
C ARG A 97 -1.47 -25.56 14.72
N ASN A 98 -0.45 -25.12 15.48
CA ASN A 98 -0.58 -24.57 16.83
C ASN A 98 -0.92 -23.07 16.85
N GLY A 99 -1.06 -22.43 15.65
CA GLY A 99 -1.38 -21.01 15.51
C GLY A 99 -0.27 -20.03 15.89
N LYS A 100 0.93 -20.51 16.25
CA LYS A 100 2.01 -19.67 16.76
C LYS A 100 2.97 -19.14 15.71
N TRP A 101 3.12 -19.83 14.61
CA TRP A 101 4.02 -19.45 13.53
C TRP A 101 3.22 -19.07 12.30
N ASP A 102 3.47 -17.89 11.77
CA ASP A 102 2.97 -17.47 10.48
C ASP A 102 4.13 -17.36 9.50
N PHE A 103 3.96 -17.96 8.35
CA PHE A 103 4.84 -17.84 7.20
C PHE A 103 4.09 -17.07 6.12
N SER A 104 4.72 -16.06 5.54
CA SER A 104 4.20 -15.31 4.39
C SER A 104 5.26 -15.16 3.31
N TYR A 105 4.81 -15.08 2.08
CA TYR A 105 5.67 -14.81 0.93
C TYR A 105 4.94 -13.92 -0.07
N ASN A 106 5.73 -13.15 -0.77
CA ASN A 106 5.30 -12.24 -1.82
C ASN A 106 6.37 -12.18 -2.91
N GLY A 107 5.94 -12.29 -4.15
CA GLY A 107 6.83 -12.15 -5.28
C GLY A 107 6.09 -11.49 -6.45
N TYR A 108 6.71 -10.47 -7.07
CA TYR A 108 6.12 -9.84 -8.23
C TYR A 108 7.16 -9.26 -9.19
N TYR A 109 6.76 -9.17 -10.44
CA TYR A 109 7.34 -8.30 -11.44
C TYR A 109 6.44 -7.09 -11.64
N ASN A 110 7.03 -5.91 -11.67
CA ASN A 110 6.34 -4.65 -11.95
C ASN A 110 7.07 -3.87 -13.05
N TYR A 111 6.31 -3.42 -14.05
CA TYR A 111 6.73 -2.44 -15.04
C TYR A 111 5.93 -1.15 -14.80
N ALA A 112 6.61 -0.02 -14.69
CA ALA A 112 6.00 1.25 -14.34
C ALA A 112 6.69 2.42 -15.08
N PRO A 113 6.09 2.99 -16.12
CA PRO A 113 6.49 4.30 -16.60
C PRO A 113 6.34 5.33 -15.50
N SER A 114 7.37 6.12 -15.22
CA SER A 114 7.38 7.02 -14.06
C SER A 114 8.22 8.27 -14.34
N TYR A 115 8.29 9.15 -13.35
CA TYR A 115 9.05 10.38 -13.43
C TYR A 115 9.94 10.56 -12.19
N PHE A 116 11.08 11.19 -12.40
CA PHE A 116 12.05 11.56 -11.39
C PHE A 116 12.29 13.06 -11.42
N TRP A 117 12.34 13.71 -10.25
CA TRP A 117 12.54 15.15 -10.08
C TRP A 117 13.81 15.48 -9.33
N GLY A 118 14.76 14.54 -9.22
CA GLY A 118 15.94 14.68 -8.38
C GLY A 118 15.70 14.22 -6.94
N LEU A 119 16.71 14.42 -6.10
CA LEU A 119 16.70 14.07 -4.68
C LEU A 119 16.42 15.27 -3.81
N GLY A 120 15.69 15.03 -2.73
CA GLY A 120 15.37 16.01 -1.72
C GLY A 120 14.26 16.99 -2.10
N TYR A 121 13.91 17.81 -1.12
CA TYR A 121 12.78 18.74 -1.23
C TYR A 121 13.00 19.79 -2.32
N ALA A 122 14.17 20.39 -2.40
CA ALA A 122 14.44 21.52 -3.31
C ALA A 122 14.29 21.10 -4.77
N GLN A 123 14.93 20.01 -5.16
CA GLN A 123 14.89 19.47 -6.52
C GLN A 123 13.45 19.03 -6.89
N ALA A 124 12.80 18.27 -6.02
CA ALA A 124 11.46 17.75 -6.26
C ALA A 124 10.38 18.85 -6.31
N ASN A 125 10.64 20.00 -5.70
CA ASN A 125 9.71 21.13 -5.67
C ASN A 125 9.74 21.98 -6.95
N ASP A 126 10.75 21.80 -7.80
CA ASP A 126 10.86 22.41 -9.10
C ASP A 126 10.18 21.51 -10.15
N PRO A 127 9.13 21.99 -10.85
CA PRO A 127 8.44 21.19 -11.85
C PRO A 127 9.31 20.90 -13.10
N ASP A 128 10.31 21.75 -13.40
CA ASP A 128 11.14 21.65 -14.60
C ASP A 128 12.18 20.53 -14.49
N ASN A 129 12.45 20.04 -13.27
CA ASN A 129 13.32 18.87 -13.03
C ASN A 129 12.69 17.53 -13.43
N LYS A 130 11.51 17.52 -14.03
CA LYS A 130 10.77 16.30 -14.37
C LYS A 130 11.42 15.52 -15.50
N LEU A 131 11.99 14.35 -15.18
CA LEU A 131 12.63 13.42 -16.11
C LEU A 131 11.84 12.10 -16.17
N GLY A 132 11.50 11.65 -17.39
CA GLY A 132 10.81 10.37 -17.58
C GLY A 132 11.77 9.19 -17.48
N TYR A 133 11.28 8.06 -16.97
CA TYR A 133 11.98 6.78 -17.01
C TYR A 133 10.99 5.62 -16.95
N ASP A 134 11.43 4.46 -17.40
CA ASP A 134 10.70 3.20 -17.24
C ASP A 134 11.34 2.39 -16.12
N GLN A 135 10.54 2.05 -15.08
CA GLN A 135 10.98 1.19 -14.01
C GLN A 135 10.57 -0.26 -14.29
N LYS A 136 11.52 -1.17 -14.13
CA LYS A 136 11.30 -2.62 -14.04
C LYS A 136 11.76 -3.08 -12.67
N LYS A 137 10.85 -3.68 -11.91
CA LYS A 137 11.13 -4.16 -10.54
C LYS A 137 10.77 -5.63 -10.42
N VAL A 138 11.69 -6.40 -9.86
CA VAL A 138 11.44 -7.75 -9.35
C VAL A 138 11.59 -7.71 -7.85
N LEU A 139 10.60 -8.20 -7.13
CA LEU A 139 10.63 -8.36 -5.68
C LEU A 139 10.28 -9.79 -5.31
N LEU A 140 11.07 -10.38 -4.43
CA LEU A 140 10.76 -11.64 -3.75
C LEU A 140 10.99 -11.41 -2.26
N GLN A 141 9.99 -11.71 -1.43
CA GLN A 141 10.09 -11.54 0.02
C GLN A 141 9.42 -12.70 0.73
N THR A 142 10.01 -13.10 1.83
CA THR A 142 9.46 -14.07 2.76
C THR A 142 9.60 -13.55 4.19
N GLU A 143 8.64 -13.86 5.02
CA GLU A 143 8.64 -13.48 6.42
C GLU A 143 8.13 -14.67 7.26
N VAL A 144 8.80 -14.95 8.35
CA VAL A 144 8.42 -15.97 9.32
C VAL A 144 8.31 -15.28 10.66
N VAL A 145 7.12 -15.23 11.23
CA VAL A 145 6.90 -14.56 12.51
C VAL A 145 6.28 -15.48 13.54
N TYR A 146 6.72 -15.32 14.77
CA TYR A 146 6.18 -16.01 15.93
C TYR A 146 5.19 -15.11 16.66
N SER A 147 4.02 -15.64 16.97
CA SER A 147 2.97 -14.97 17.73
C SER A 147 3.22 -15.17 19.25
N PHE A 148 3.80 -14.17 19.91
CA PHE A 148 4.02 -14.18 21.36
C PHE A 148 2.71 -13.98 22.13
N THR A 149 1.85 -13.13 21.56
CA THR A 149 0.48 -12.91 22.04
C THR A 149 -0.47 -12.88 20.83
N PRO A 150 -1.80 -12.86 21.03
CA PRO A 150 -2.75 -12.68 19.94
C PRO A 150 -2.53 -11.42 19.10
N HIS A 151 -1.89 -10.40 19.69
CA HIS A 151 -1.68 -9.10 19.07
C HIS A 151 -0.22 -8.80 18.71
N PHE A 152 0.75 -9.51 19.28
CA PHE A 152 2.17 -9.23 19.05
C PHE A 152 2.89 -10.38 18.36
N LYS A 153 3.53 -10.05 17.24
CA LYS A 153 4.33 -10.96 16.42
C LYS A 153 5.72 -10.39 16.18
N PHE A 154 6.70 -11.28 16.10
CA PHE A 154 8.08 -10.91 15.81
C PHE A 154 8.76 -12.04 15.03
N GLY A 155 9.64 -11.69 14.09
CA GLY A 155 10.41 -12.69 13.38
C GLY A 155 11.27 -12.14 12.26
N PRO A 156 12.08 -13.03 11.63
CA PRO A 156 12.96 -12.70 10.52
C PRO A 156 12.22 -12.57 9.19
N SER A 157 12.85 -11.80 8.30
CA SER A 157 12.48 -11.69 6.89
C SER A 157 13.70 -11.84 5.99
N LEU A 158 13.46 -12.37 4.79
CA LEU A 158 14.44 -12.48 3.71
C LEU A 158 13.80 -11.97 2.43
N GLY A 159 14.60 -11.36 1.57
CA GLY A 159 14.12 -10.87 0.29
C GLY A 159 15.20 -10.73 -0.76
N TYR A 160 14.72 -10.54 -1.98
CA TYR A 160 15.52 -10.13 -3.13
C TYR A 160 14.79 -9.02 -3.84
N GLU A 161 15.48 -7.92 -4.10
CA GLU A 161 14.94 -6.80 -4.86
C GLU A 161 15.90 -6.44 -6.00
N GLN A 162 15.37 -6.37 -7.22
CA GLN A 162 16.04 -5.80 -8.38
C GLN A 162 15.19 -4.69 -8.97
N VAL A 163 15.80 -3.52 -9.16
CA VAL A 163 15.18 -2.36 -9.81
C VAL A 163 16.06 -1.89 -10.96
N LYS A 164 15.46 -1.72 -12.14
CA LYS A 164 16.12 -1.14 -13.31
C LYS A 164 15.32 0.06 -13.78
N TRP A 165 16.01 1.18 -13.98
CA TRP A 165 15.50 2.35 -14.69
C TRP A 165 16.10 2.37 -16.07
N THR A 166 15.24 2.44 -17.08
CA THR A 166 15.61 2.52 -18.50
C THR A 166 14.96 3.76 -19.11
N ASN A 167 15.44 4.19 -20.25
CA ASN A 167 14.98 5.42 -20.93
C ASN A 167 15.17 6.69 -20.09
N PHE A 168 16.12 6.65 -19.16
CA PHE A 168 16.46 7.77 -18.31
C PHE A 168 17.52 8.64 -19.00
N VAL A 169 17.34 9.96 -19.01
CA VAL A 169 18.20 10.89 -19.76
C VAL A 169 19.68 10.81 -19.34
N ASP A 170 19.92 10.57 -18.03
CA ASP A 170 21.28 10.48 -17.49
C ASP A 170 21.88 9.05 -17.61
N GLY A 171 21.23 8.18 -18.38
CA GLY A 171 21.63 6.79 -18.58
C GLY A 171 20.80 5.80 -17.73
N ASN A 172 21.01 4.51 -18.02
CA ASN A 172 20.29 3.46 -17.31
C ASN A 172 20.88 3.25 -15.91
N SER A 173 20.02 3.10 -14.92
CA SER A 173 20.40 2.75 -13.55
C SER A 173 19.86 1.37 -13.18
N SER A 174 20.66 0.53 -12.54
CA SER A 174 20.25 -0.79 -12.10
C SER A 174 20.80 -1.08 -10.70
N SER A 175 19.96 -1.62 -9.86
CA SER A 175 20.30 -2.02 -8.49
C SER A 175 19.72 -3.39 -8.21
N GLN A 176 20.50 -4.22 -7.52
CA GLN A 176 20.04 -5.52 -7.03
C GLN A 176 20.62 -5.77 -5.64
N VAL A 177 19.79 -6.26 -4.74
CA VAL A 177 20.17 -6.56 -3.36
C VAL A 177 19.47 -7.83 -2.87
N LEU A 178 20.15 -8.55 -2.00
CA LEU A 178 19.49 -9.48 -1.08
C LEU A 178 19.20 -8.72 0.20
N GLU A 179 18.00 -8.92 0.73
CA GLU A 179 17.53 -8.33 1.98
C GLU A 179 17.52 -9.40 3.07
N TYR A 180 17.90 -9.03 4.28
CA TYR A 180 17.64 -9.77 5.50
C TYR A 180 17.27 -8.82 6.62
N GLY A 181 16.33 -9.22 7.44
CA GLY A 181 15.82 -8.30 8.43
C GLY A 181 14.98 -8.94 9.52
N LEU A 182 14.42 -8.07 10.33
CA LEU A 182 13.52 -8.41 11.42
C LEU A 182 12.27 -7.54 11.35
N SER A 183 11.15 -8.13 11.70
CA SER A 183 9.85 -7.45 11.80
C SER A 183 9.26 -7.64 13.20
N ALA A 184 8.75 -6.55 13.77
CA ALA A 184 7.93 -6.57 14.97
C ALA A 184 6.57 -5.95 14.62
N MET A 185 5.49 -6.63 14.96
CA MET A 185 4.13 -6.21 14.61
C MET A 185 3.21 -6.32 15.84
N PHE A 186 2.46 -5.25 16.10
CA PHE A 186 1.35 -5.24 17.05
C PHE A 186 0.07 -4.87 16.31
N ASP A 187 -0.97 -5.72 16.39
CA ASP A 187 -2.25 -5.50 15.71
C ASP A 187 -3.41 -5.86 16.64
N SER A 188 -4.11 -4.84 17.13
CA SER A 188 -5.33 -4.97 17.95
C SER A 188 -6.57 -4.39 17.27
N ARG A 189 -6.50 -4.15 15.95
CA ARG A 189 -7.62 -3.61 15.19
C ARG A 189 -8.80 -4.58 15.16
N ASP A 190 -10.01 -4.03 15.22
CA ASP A 190 -11.26 -4.76 15.03
C ASP A 190 -11.43 -5.29 13.61
N SER A 191 -10.92 -4.56 12.63
CA SER A 191 -10.86 -4.95 11.22
C SER A 191 -9.53 -4.54 10.60
N ARG A 192 -8.97 -5.40 9.72
CA ARG A 192 -7.76 -5.05 8.96
C ARG A 192 -8.06 -4.20 7.73
N ILE A 193 -9.29 -4.23 7.24
CA ILE A 193 -9.70 -3.62 5.97
C ILE A 193 -10.34 -2.25 6.20
N SER A 194 -11.18 -2.15 7.23
CA SER A 194 -11.91 -0.93 7.59
C SER A 194 -11.93 -0.80 9.12
N PRO A 195 -10.79 -0.49 9.73
CA PRO A 195 -10.70 -0.43 11.18
C PRO A 195 -11.48 0.77 11.74
N SER A 196 -12.23 0.50 12.82
CA SER A 196 -12.94 1.51 13.58
C SER A 196 -12.37 1.70 14.98
N ARG A 197 -11.62 0.72 15.48
CA ARG A 197 -11.01 0.71 16.80
C ARG A 197 -9.73 -0.08 16.82
N GLY A 198 -8.81 0.31 17.71
CA GLY A 198 -7.58 -0.42 17.97
C GLY A 198 -6.33 0.26 17.43
N VAL A 199 -5.23 -0.47 17.49
CA VAL A 199 -3.89 0.00 17.14
C VAL A 199 -3.22 -0.99 16.20
N TYR A 200 -2.52 -0.47 15.22
CA TYR A 200 -1.60 -1.20 14.37
C TYR A 200 -0.22 -0.54 14.42
N ALA A 201 0.78 -1.27 14.86
CA ALA A 201 2.15 -0.78 14.90
C ALA A 201 3.10 -1.82 14.28
N VAL A 202 3.97 -1.37 13.41
CA VAL A 202 4.98 -2.21 12.75
C VAL A 202 6.32 -1.51 12.74
N ALA A 203 7.35 -2.25 13.15
CA ALA A 203 8.74 -1.87 12.95
C ALA A 203 9.43 -2.92 12.09
N ARG A 204 10.10 -2.50 11.02
CA ARG A 204 10.90 -3.38 10.17
C ARG A 204 12.29 -2.84 9.99
N GLN A 205 13.26 -3.68 10.29
CA GLN A 205 14.66 -3.44 9.99
C GLN A 205 15.03 -4.29 8.78
N ARG A 206 15.57 -3.68 7.73
CA ARG A 206 16.08 -4.35 6.53
C ARG A 206 17.52 -3.97 6.30
N ASN A 207 18.35 -4.97 6.13
CA ASN A 207 19.75 -4.82 5.79
C ASN A 207 19.95 -5.38 4.37
N TYR A 208 20.75 -4.72 3.58
CA TYR A 208 21.06 -5.10 2.22
C TYR A 208 22.51 -5.61 2.12
N THR A 209 22.76 -6.49 1.17
CA THR A 209 24.10 -7.09 0.98
C THR A 209 25.20 -6.08 0.61
N ASN A 210 24.85 -4.87 0.21
CA ASN A 210 25.79 -3.77 -0.05
C ASN A 210 26.11 -2.91 1.20
N LEU A 211 25.86 -3.41 2.41
CA LEU A 211 26.09 -2.74 3.69
C LEU A 211 25.24 -1.48 3.88
N SER A 212 24.15 -1.36 3.16
CA SER A 212 23.12 -0.34 3.40
C SER A 212 21.85 -0.98 3.93
N GLY A 213 20.84 -0.17 4.18
CA GLY A 213 19.54 -0.70 4.63
C GLY A 213 18.56 0.38 4.99
N SER A 214 17.46 -0.03 5.59
CA SER A 214 16.41 0.87 6.05
C SER A 214 15.70 0.36 7.30
N THR A 215 15.26 1.29 8.13
CA THR A 215 14.31 1.04 9.21
C THR A 215 13.01 1.71 8.85
N SER A 216 11.92 0.96 8.81
CA SER A 216 10.58 1.52 8.63
C SER A 216 9.75 1.36 9.89
N LEU A 217 9.01 2.42 10.24
CA LEU A 217 8.11 2.45 11.38
C LEU A 217 6.73 2.90 10.89
N GLN A 218 5.71 2.18 11.32
CA GLN A 218 4.32 2.54 11.11
C GLN A 218 3.57 2.46 12.42
N PHE A 219 2.74 3.45 12.67
CA PHE A 219 1.82 3.47 13.79
C PHE A 219 0.49 4.04 13.34
N SER A 220 -0.57 3.25 13.46
CA SER A 220 -1.93 3.69 13.13
C SER A 220 -2.85 3.39 14.30
N THR A 221 -3.73 4.33 14.65
CA THR A 221 -4.71 4.14 15.72
C THR A 221 -6.08 4.64 15.28
N TYR A 222 -7.10 4.00 15.80
CA TYR A 222 -8.49 4.21 15.42
C TYR A 222 -9.35 4.30 16.68
N ALA A 223 -10.18 5.32 16.74
CA ALA A 223 -11.09 5.53 17.87
C ALA A 223 -12.47 5.98 17.36
N PRO A 224 -13.56 5.35 17.81
CA PRO A 224 -14.90 5.88 17.61
C PRO A 224 -15.03 7.17 18.42
N VAL A 225 -15.52 8.24 17.79
CA VAL A 225 -15.67 9.55 18.45
C VAL A 225 -17.12 9.91 18.72
N TRP A 226 -18.04 9.45 17.88
CA TRP A 226 -19.50 9.53 18.02
C TRP A 226 -20.17 8.48 17.15
N SER A 227 -21.49 8.45 17.11
CA SER A 227 -22.24 7.47 16.29
C SER A 227 -21.87 7.59 14.80
N GLY A 228 -21.30 6.51 14.24
CA GLY A 228 -20.84 6.44 12.86
C GLY A 228 -19.56 7.22 12.56
N GLY A 229 -18.97 7.90 13.56
CA GLY A 229 -17.73 8.65 13.42
C GLY A 229 -16.50 7.88 13.94
N VAL A 230 -15.44 7.80 13.13
CA VAL A 230 -14.14 7.21 13.48
C VAL A 230 -13.05 8.22 13.21
N LEU A 231 -12.25 8.52 14.23
CA LEU A 231 -11.00 9.27 14.10
C LEU A 231 -9.86 8.29 13.94
N ALA A 232 -9.14 8.40 12.82
CA ALA A 232 -8.00 7.57 12.48
C ALA A 232 -6.74 8.43 12.39
N PHE A 233 -5.66 7.99 13.01
CA PHE A 233 -4.34 8.62 12.92
C PHE A 233 -3.34 7.61 12.35
N ASP A 234 -2.47 8.05 11.46
CA ASP A 234 -1.39 7.26 10.88
C ASP A 234 -0.09 8.06 10.88
N LEU A 235 0.96 7.43 11.39
CA LEU A 235 2.34 7.90 11.36
C LEU A 235 3.19 6.86 10.64
N TYR A 236 3.95 7.29 9.67
CA TYR A 236 4.82 6.44 8.89
C TYR A 236 6.17 7.09 8.66
N SER A 237 7.23 6.32 8.84
CA SER A 237 8.59 6.79 8.58
C SER A 237 9.46 5.69 7.99
N ILE A 238 10.42 6.08 7.16
CA ILE A 238 11.52 5.25 6.70
C ILE A 238 12.80 6.04 6.87
N PHE A 239 13.80 5.39 7.46
CA PHE A 239 15.15 5.92 7.64
C PHE A 239 16.11 4.98 6.90
N ALA A 240 16.73 5.47 5.83
CA ALA A 240 17.75 4.75 5.09
C ALA A 240 19.14 5.07 5.65
N TYR A 241 20.03 4.11 5.60
CA TYR A 241 21.41 4.27 6.03
C TYR A 241 22.36 3.56 5.04
N GLY A 242 23.61 4.00 5.04
CA GLY A 242 24.59 3.56 4.05
C GLY A 242 24.27 4.07 2.65
N ASN A 243 24.85 3.43 1.65
CA ASN A 243 24.66 3.83 0.26
C ASN A 243 23.48 3.09 -0.37
N VAL A 244 22.25 3.46 0.02
CA VAL A 244 21.03 2.92 -0.60
C VAL A 244 20.94 3.43 -2.04
N PRO A 245 20.78 2.54 -3.03
CA PRO A 245 20.63 2.96 -4.43
C PRO A 245 19.44 3.91 -4.61
N VAL A 246 19.61 4.92 -5.47
CA VAL A 246 18.55 5.92 -5.75
C VAL A 246 17.22 5.29 -6.18
N THR A 247 17.27 4.16 -6.86
CA THR A 247 16.10 3.40 -7.30
C THR A 247 15.30 2.77 -6.16
N MET A 248 15.92 2.64 -4.96
CA MET A 248 15.37 2.00 -3.76
C MET A 248 15.11 2.98 -2.61
N LEU A 249 15.46 4.26 -2.79
CA LEU A 249 15.24 5.27 -1.75
C LEU A 249 13.76 5.46 -1.42
N PRO A 250 13.43 5.78 -0.16
CA PRO A 250 12.08 6.12 0.27
C PRO A 250 11.44 7.24 -0.56
N THR A 251 10.13 7.15 -0.75
CA THR A 251 9.36 8.10 -1.55
C THR A 251 8.09 8.53 -0.86
N ILE A 252 7.63 9.75 -1.16
CA ILE A 252 6.37 10.31 -0.68
C ILE A 252 5.36 10.34 -1.82
N GLY A 253 4.07 10.23 -1.49
CA GLY A 253 2.93 10.25 -2.41
C GLY A 253 2.22 8.90 -2.48
N GLY A 254 1.14 8.86 -3.26
CA GLY A 254 0.38 7.65 -3.54
C GLY A 254 -1.08 7.72 -3.13
N THR A 255 -1.71 6.56 -3.05
CA THR A 255 -3.16 6.42 -2.83
C THR A 255 -3.57 6.28 -1.37
N GLU A 256 -2.62 6.04 -0.46
CA GLU A 256 -2.90 5.81 0.97
C GLU A 256 -2.41 6.99 1.82
N ARG A 257 -1.17 7.41 1.60
CA ARG A 257 -0.53 8.51 2.32
C ARG A 257 -0.18 9.61 1.36
N MET A 258 -0.22 10.85 1.85
CA MET A 258 0.09 12.02 1.04
C MET A 258 -0.69 12.07 -0.28
N ARG A 259 -1.97 11.72 -0.19
CA ARG A 259 -2.92 11.72 -1.31
C ARG A 259 -3.01 13.12 -1.94
N GLY A 260 -2.69 13.24 -3.22
CA GLY A 260 -2.54 14.51 -3.92
C GLY A 260 -1.13 14.75 -4.45
N TYR A 261 -0.14 14.05 -3.91
CA TYR A 261 1.24 14.08 -4.42
C TYR A 261 1.49 12.90 -5.35
N TYR A 262 2.15 13.17 -6.48
CA TYR A 262 2.61 12.13 -7.40
C TYR A 262 3.59 11.20 -6.66
N TYR A 263 3.35 9.89 -6.70
CA TYR A 263 4.20 8.90 -6.06
C TYR A 263 5.62 8.95 -6.63
N GLY A 264 6.63 9.04 -5.75
CA GLY A 264 8.03 9.08 -6.14
C GLY A 264 8.53 10.45 -6.59
N ARG A 265 7.68 11.50 -6.63
CA ARG A 265 8.15 12.85 -6.89
C ARG A 265 9.14 13.33 -5.83
N TYR A 266 8.80 13.13 -4.56
CA TYR A 266 9.66 13.48 -3.43
C TYR A 266 10.34 12.22 -2.94
N ARG A 267 11.68 12.20 -3.04
CA ARG A 267 12.52 11.04 -2.74
C ARG A 267 13.77 11.49 -2.01
N ASP A 268 14.09 10.83 -0.91
CA ASP A 268 15.33 11.07 -0.15
C ASP A 268 15.63 9.89 0.78
N ASN A 269 16.74 9.93 1.54
CA ASN A 269 17.12 8.87 2.46
C ASN A 269 16.12 8.69 3.61
N ASN A 270 15.56 9.80 4.10
CA ASN A 270 14.67 9.77 5.25
C ASN A 270 13.34 10.42 4.90
N ILE A 271 12.25 9.79 5.31
CA ILE A 271 10.91 10.32 5.20
C ILE A 271 10.15 10.12 6.50
N VAL A 272 9.29 11.07 6.82
CA VAL A 272 8.25 10.95 7.84
C VAL A 272 6.96 11.54 7.31
N SER A 273 5.85 10.87 7.55
CA SER A 273 4.51 11.38 7.22
C SER A 273 3.55 11.08 8.36
N ALA A 274 2.66 12.02 8.62
CA ALA A 274 1.58 11.85 9.57
C ALA A 274 0.28 12.36 8.96
N GLN A 275 -0.83 11.68 9.24
CA GLN A 275 -2.15 12.11 8.80
C GLN A 275 -3.21 11.78 9.85
N LEU A 276 -4.20 12.64 9.95
CA LEU A 276 -5.40 12.49 10.75
C LEU A 276 -6.59 12.47 9.81
N GLU A 277 -7.43 11.45 9.91
CA GLU A 277 -8.60 11.26 9.06
C GLU A 277 -9.84 11.05 9.93
N LEU A 278 -10.86 11.84 9.69
CA LEU A 278 -12.19 11.64 10.24
C LEU A 278 -13.05 10.94 9.20
N ARG A 279 -13.54 9.77 9.53
CA ARG A 279 -14.47 8.96 8.74
C ARG A 279 -15.84 9.06 9.35
N GLN A 280 -16.88 9.32 8.54
CA GLN A 280 -18.24 9.41 8.99
C GLN A 280 -19.15 8.51 8.14
N HIS A 281 -19.85 7.60 8.78
CA HIS A 281 -21.02 6.96 8.19
C HIS A 281 -22.18 7.96 8.19
N ILE A 282 -22.78 8.20 7.04
CA ILE A 282 -23.80 9.25 6.87
C ILE A 282 -25.18 8.61 6.77
N TRP A 283 -25.35 7.70 5.84
CA TRP A 283 -26.68 7.09 5.58
C TRP A 283 -26.51 5.77 4.80
N GLU A 284 -27.19 4.70 5.26
CA GLU A 284 -27.17 3.36 4.66
C GLU A 284 -25.75 2.91 4.27
N MET A 285 -25.45 2.91 2.97
CA MET A 285 -24.12 2.53 2.45
C MET A 285 -23.21 3.73 2.22
N ILE A 286 -23.66 4.96 2.46
CA ILE A 286 -22.92 6.18 2.15
C ILE A 286 -22.19 6.70 3.38
N GLY A 287 -20.93 6.99 3.21
CA GLY A 287 -20.08 7.65 4.18
C GLY A 287 -19.18 8.68 3.52
N GLY A 288 -18.45 9.39 4.34
CA GLY A 288 -17.45 10.37 3.91
C GLY A 288 -16.20 10.32 4.76
N ALA A 289 -15.14 10.93 4.27
CA ALA A 289 -13.92 11.15 5.01
C ALA A 289 -13.34 12.52 4.71
N VAL A 290 -12.71 13.11 5.71
CA VAL A 290 -11.87 14.31 5.56
C VAL A 290 -10.55 14.04 6.25
N TRP A 291 -9.46 14.54 5.70
CA TRP A 291 -8.16 14.36 6.32
C TRP A 291 -7.28 15.58 6.20
N VAL A 292 -6.34 15.65 7.11
CA VAL A 292 -5.22 16.59 7.10
C VAL A 292 -3.96 15.85 7.52
N GLY A 293 -2.84 16.23 6.96
CA GLY A 293 -1.55 15.63 7.28
C GLY A 293 -0.39 16.39 6.68
N GLY A 294 0.76 15.79 6.79
CA GLY A 294 1.98 16.32 6.19
C GLY A 294 3.08 15.29 6.17
N ALA A 295 4.07 15.57 5.34
CA ALA A 295 5.28 14.76 5.27
C ALA A 295 6.52 15.66 5.16
N ASN A 296 7.64 15.12 5.60
CA ASN A 296 8.94 15.72 5.44
C ASN A 296 9.95 14.69 4.93
N LEU A 297 10.97 15.16 4.23
CA LEU A 297 12.04 14.32 3.71
C LEU A 297 13.39 15.05 3.81
N TRP A 298 14.44 14.28 4.04
CA TRP A 298 15.81 14.83 4.17
C TRP A 298 16.87 13.75 3.88
N GLY A 299 18.03 14.17 3.39
CA GLY A 299 19.14 13.28 3.05
C GLY A 299 19.89 12.79 4.28
N ASP A 300 20.60 13.68 4.96
CA ASP A 300 21.47 13.33 6.09
C ASP A 300 20.81 13.61 7.43
N TYR A 301 21.18 12.85 8.46
CA TYR A 301 20.81 13.15 9.84
C TYR A 301 21.25 14.57 10.20
N GLY A 302 20.36 15.35 10.79
CA GLY A 302 20.60 16.75 11.11
C GLY A 302 20.19 17.76 10.03
N LYS A 303 19.84 17.31 8.83
CA LYS A 303 19.29 18.19 7.76
C LYS A 303 17.76 18.29 7.77
N PHE A 304 17.10 17.76 8.79
CA PHE A 304 15.66 17.93 8.94
C PHE A 304 15.29 19.41 9.03
N ASN A 305 14.35 19.85 8.19
CA ASN A 305 13.87 21.23 8.18
C ASN A 305 12.35 21.25 8.13
N ILE A 306 11.73 21.71 9.21
CA ILE A 306 10.26 21.80 9.32
C ILE A 306 9.65 22.68 8.22
N GLY A 307 10.37 23.69 7.72
CA GLY A 307 9.94 24.56 6.62
C GLY A 307 9.75 23.82 5.28
N ASN A 308 10.34 22.63 5.13
CA ASN A 308 10.20 21.77 3.96
C ASN A 308 9.01 20.82 4.07
N THR A 309 8.19 20.94 5.12
CA THR A 309 7.03 20.08 5.28
C THR A 309 6.02 20.26 4.14
N LEU A 310 5.63 19.16 3.57
CA LEU A 310 4.63 19.05 2.51
C LEU A 310 3.25 18.87 3.17
N PRO A 311 2.34 19.87 3.10
CA PRO A 311 0.99 19.70 3.64
C PRO A 311 0.16 18.78 2.75
N ASN A 312 -0.75 18.02 3.36
CA ASN A 312 -1.71 17.19 2.67
C ASN A 312 -3.09 17.32 3.33
N TYR A 313 -4.12 17.49 2.54
CA TYR A 313 -5.50 17.51 3.00
C TYR A 313 -6.45 17.07 1.88
N GLY A 314 -7.67 16.71 2.23
CA GLY A 314 -8.63 16.31 1.21
C GLY A 314 -9.95 15.83 1.79
N ILE A 315 -10.79 15.43 0.86
CA ILE A 315 -12.14 14.92 1.11
C ILE A 315 -12.35 13.63 0.34
N GLY A 316 -13.18 12.74 0.85
CA GLY A 316 -13.50 11.49 0.16
C GLY A 316 -14.91 11.00 0.45
N ALA A 317 -15.49 10.33 -0.53
CA ALA A 317 -16.72 9.56 -0.37
C ALA A 317 -16.39 8.09 -0.10
N ARG A 318 -17.28 7.44 0.63
CA ARG A 318 -17.24 6.02 0.95
C ARG A 318 -18.58 5.40 0.58
N ILE A 319 -18.53 4.29 -0.15
CA ILE A 319 -19.73 3.50 -0.46
C ILE A 319 -19.50 2.10 0.07
N ALA A 320 -20.21 1.73 1.13
CA ALA A 320 -20.13 0.40 1.73
C ALA A 320 -20.85 -0.61 0.85
N VAL A 321 -20.11 -1.47 0.17
CA VAL A 321 -20.67 -2.59 -0.62
C VAL A 321 -21.02 -3.75 0.30
N THR A 322 -20.21 -3.96 1.34
CA THR A 322 -20.46 -4.86 2.47
C THR A 322 -19.96 -4.17 3.75
N GLU A 323 -20.18 -4.78 4.92
CA GLU A 323 -19.63 -4.27 6.19
C GLU A 323 -18.10 -4.09 6.16
N GLN A 324 -17.41 -4.91 5.37
CA GLN A 324 -15.95 -4.93 5.28
C GLN A 324 -15.39 -4.30 4.01
N LEU A 325 -16.19 -4.21 2.94
CA LEU A 325 -15.75 -3.70 1.64
C LEU A 325 -16.35 -2.33 1.35
N LYS A 326 -15.50 -1.34 1.19
CA LYS A 326 -15.89 0.02 0.84
C LYS A 326 -15.23 0.46 -0.46
N LEU A 327 -16.01 1.06 -1.34
CA LEU A 327 -15.46 1.84 -2.46
C LEU A 327 -15.08 3.22 -1.93
N ARG A 328 -13.92 3.67 -2.31
CA ARG A 328 -13.32 4.92 -1.88
C ARG A 328 -13.09 5.84 -3.07
N LEU A 329 -13.60 7.05 -2.97
CA LEU A 329 -13.40 8.14 -3.91
C LEU A 329 -12.77 9.30 -3.14
N ASP A 330 -11.50 9.55 -3.35
CA ASP A 330 -10.74 10.59 -2.65
C ASP A 330 -10.32 11.69 -3.61
N TYR A 331 -10.35 12.93 -3.15
CA TYR A 331 -9.71 14.06 -3.81
C TYR A 331 -8.75 14.74 -2.83
N GLY A 332 -7.46 14.52 -3.07
CA GLY A 332 -6.38 15.02 -2.23
C GLY A 332 -5.70 16.24 -2.81
N PHE A 333 -5.29 17.12 -1.92
CA PHE A 333 -4.57 18.35 -2.23
C PHE A 333 -3.19 18.34 -1.59
N GLY A 334 -2.22 18.86 -2.32
CA GLY A 334 -0.86 19.07 -1.89
C GLY A 334 -0.38 20.49 -2.15
N ARG A 335 0.90 20.72 -1.94
CA ARG A 335 1.55 22.02 -2.13
C ARG A 335 1.61 22.41 -3.61
N LYS A 336 1.56 23.72 -3.90
CA LYS A 336 1.71 24.28 -5.26
C LYS A 336 0.74 23.70 -6.30
N GLY A 337 -0.51 23.51 -5.93
CA GLY A 337 -1.55 23.02 -6.84
C GLY A 337 -1.45 21.54 -7.19
N GLN A 338 -0.59 20.78 -6.54
CA GLN A 338 -0.62 19.31 -6.67
C GLN A 338 -1.93 18.78 -6.12
N ASN A 339 -2.58 17.93 -6.88
CA ASN A 339 -3.83 17.28 -6.50
C ASN A 339 -3.95 15.94 -7.20
N ALA A 340 -4.76 15.06 -6.64
CA ALA A 340 -5.07 13.79 -7.26
C ALA A 340 -6.49 13.35 -6.92
N PHE A 341 -7.17 12.81 -7.94
CA PHE A 341 -8.38 12.03 -7.77
C PHE A 341 -7.97 10.55 -7.69
N ILE A 342 -8.53 9.85 -6.73
CA ILE A 342 -8.23 8.44 -6.45
C ILE A 342 -9.56 7.69 -6.35
N PHE A 343 -9.70 6.65 -7.15
CA PHE A 343 -10.72 5.63 -6.98
C PHE A 343 -10.07 4.33 -6.55
N SER A 344 -10.46 3.80 -5.42
CA SER A 344 -9.87 2.62 -4.81
C SER A 344 -10.87 1.86 -3.94
N ILE A 345 -10.42 0.79 -3.35
CA ILE A 345 -11.21 -0.06 -2.46
C ILE A 345 -10.63 0.05 -1.05
N ASN A 346 -11.51 -0.07 -0.05
CA ASN A 346 -11.21 -0.01 1.37
C ASN A 346 -10.72 1.35 1.87
N GLU A 347 -10.37 1.41 3.16
CA GLU A 347 -9.84 2.64 3.74
C GLU A 347 -8.38 2.85 3.36
N ALA A 348 -7.87 4.06 3.53
CA ALA A 348 -6.50 4.42 3.14
C ALA A 348 -5.45 3.78 4.06
N PHE A 349 -5.80 3.54 5.35
CA PHE A 349 -4.92 2.93 6.36
C PHE A 349 -5.74 2.36 7.51
#